data_2ec2267405a77534e0d9a9e6f14e4c5b
#
_entry.id   2ec2267405a77534e0d9a9e6f14e4c5b
#
_cell.length_a   1.000
_cell.length_b   1.000
_cell.length_c   1.000
_cell.angle_alpha   90.00
_cell.angle_beta   90.00
_cell.angle_gamma   90.00
#
_symmetry.space_group_name_H-M   'P 1'
#
loop_
_entity.id
_entity.type
_entity.pdbx_description
1 polymer ?
#
loop_
_entity_poly.entity_id
_entity_poly.type
_entity_poly.pdbx_seq_one_letter_code
_entity_poly.pdbx_strand_id
1 'polypeptide(L)'
;ESLRRFAEAEQISLASVQGIGALSTFDLKAHHYEGCYEITSLLGTIDTMDGQFYCHLHLNAAEQDDRPVGGHLTRAVIRVTGELIVRVLDGQVERAMDPVIQRNLWHF
;
A
#
# COMPACT_ATOMS: atom_id res chain seq x y z
N GLU A 1 -1.98 7.72 -4.26
CA GLU A 1 -2.46 8.52 -5.41
C GLU A 1 -1.87 8.01 -6.72
N SER A 2 -0.54 7.94 -6.85
CA SER A 2 0.09 7.47 -8.10
C SER A 2 -0.27 6.02 -8.42
N LEU A 3 -0.28 5.15 -7.41
CA LEU A 3 -0.66 3.75 -7.59
C LEU A 3 -2.12 3.62 -8.02
N ARG A 4 -3.00 4.43 -7.44
CA ARG A 4 -4.42 4.48 -7.84
C ARG A 4 -4.55 4.86 -9.31
N ARG A 5 -3.91 5.95 -9.72
CA ARG A 5 -3.97 6.42 -11.11
C ARG A 5 -3.47 5.36 -12.08
N PHE A 6 -2.37 4.71 -11.73
CA PHE A 6 -1.81 3.64 -12.54
C PHE A 6 -2.80 2.47 -12.67
N ALA A 7 -3.33 2.00 -11.55
CA ALA A 7 -4.24 0.87 -11.54
C ALA A 7 -5.53 1.17 -12.31
N GLU A 8 -6.06 2.38 -12.15
CA GLU A 8 -7.27 2.79 -12.89
C GLU A 8 -7.00 2.91 -14.38
N ALA A 9 -5.87 3.50 -14.78
CA ALA A 9 -5.49 3.62 -16.19
C ALA A 9 -5.30 2.27 -16.86
N GLU A 10 -4.71 1.31 -16.15
CA GLU A 10 -4.46 -0.04 -16.65
C GLU A 10 -5.63 -1.00 -16.41
N GLN A 11 -6.71 -0.52 -15.82
CA GLN A 11 -7.90 -1.32 -15.51
C GLN A 11 -7.60 -2.55 -14.65
N ILE A 12 -6.74 -2.37 -13.66
CA ILE A 12 -6.34 -3.43 -12.73
C ILE A 12 -7.38 -3.54 -11.62
N SER A 13 -8.01 -4.71 -11.49
CA SER A 13 -9.00 -4.97 -10.44
C SER A 13 -8.48 -5.89 -9.34
N LEU A 14 -7.43 -6.66 -9.62
CA LEU A 14 -6.83 -7.55 -8.63
C LEU A 14 -5.33 -7.68 -8.90
N ALA A 15 -4.51 -7.36 -7.90
CA ALA A 15 -3.06 -7.49 -8.02
C ALA A 15 -2.40 -7.64 -6.67
N SER A 16 -1.22 -8.23 -6.66
CA SER A 16 -0.29 -8.15 -5.54
C SER A 16 0.73 -7.04 -5.81
N VAL A 17 1.18 -6.38 -4.76
CA VAL A 17 2.12 -5.27 -4.84
C VAL A 17 3.29 -5.55 -3.92
N GLN A 18 4.51 -5.34 -4.42
CA GLN A 18 5.72 -5.34 -3.61
C GLN A 18 6.65 -4.23 -4.08
N GLY A 19 7.50 -3.74 -3.20
CA GLY A 19 8.40 -2.68 -3.60
C GLY A 19 9.45 -2.32 -2.58
N ILE A 20 10.39 -1.52 -3.06
CA ILE A 20 11.43 -0.87 -2.27
C ILE A 20 11.54 0.59 -2.72
N GLY A 21 12.32 1.37 -2.01
CA GLY A 21 12.54 2.77 -2.37
C GLY A 21 12.91 3.60 -1.15
N ALA A 22 12.92 4.91 -1.36
CA ALA A 22 13.23 5.87 -0.31
C ALA A 22 12.08 6.85 -0.10
N LEU A 23 11.87 7.25 1.15
CA LEU A 23 10.77 8.10 1.56
C LEU A 23 11.26 9.36 2.26
N SER A 24 10.58 10.47 2.04
CA SER A 24 10.76 11.69 2.82
C SER A 24 9.70 11.82 3.92
N THR A 25 8.45 11.53 3.60
CA THR A 25 7.35 11.55 4.57
C THR A 25 6.44 10.37 4.31
N PHE A 26 5.88 9.82 5.37
CA PHE A 26 4.86 8.78 5.25
C PHE A 26 4.03 8.68 6.52
N ASP A 27 2.84 8.17 6.36
CA ASP A 27 1.88 8.00 7.45
C ASP A 27 1.54 6.53 7.60
N LEU A 28 1.74 6.02 8.80
CA LEU A 28 1.35 4.67 9.21
C LEU A 28 0.19 4.79 10.19
N LYS A 29 -1.02 4.65 9.68
CA LYS A 29 -2.26 4.71 10.47
C LYS A 29 -2.34 5.97 11.36
N ALA A 30 -1.79 5.90 12.57
CA ALA A 30 -1.89 7.00 13.54
C ALA A 30 -0.60 7.81 13.69
N HIS A 31 0.45 7.47 12.98
CA HIS A 31 1.76 8.11 13.13
C HIS A 31 2.26 8.70 11.83
N HIS A 32 2.81 9.91 11.93
CA HIS A 32 3.44 10.62 10.82
C HIS A 32 4.95 10.60 11.00
N TYR A 33 5.67 10.27 9.92
CA TYR A 33 7.13 10.20 9.91
C TYR A 33 7.69 11.14 8.86
N GLU A 34 8.76 11.84 9.22
CA GLU A 34 9.53 12.70 8.31
C GLU A 34 11.01 12.40 8.45
N GLY A 35 11.74 12.41 7.36
CA GLY A 35 13.18 12.19 7.37
C GLY A 35 13.68 11.51 6.13
N CYS A 36 14.75 10.75 6.30
CA CYS A 36 15.36 9.98 5.21
C CYS A 36 15.21 8.49 5.53
N TYR A 37 14.16 7.91 4.99
CA TYR A 37 13.83 6.51 5.24
C TYR A 37 14.05 5.69 3.97
N GLU A 38 14.55 4.47 4.16
CA GLU A 38 14.60 3.45 3.11
C GLU A 38 13.50 2.44 3.37
N ILE A 39 12.71 2.15 2.33
CA ILE A 39 11.70 1.08 2.41
C ILE A 39 12.43 -0.26 2.39
N THR A 40 12.31 -1.01 3.47
CA THR A 40 12.87 -2.36 3.55
C THR A 40 11.89 -3.40 3.02
N SER A 41 10.59 -3.14 3.15
CA SER A 41 9.56 -3.95 2.49
C SER A 41 8.28 -3.14 2.32
N LEU A 42 7.66 -3.30 1.18
CA LEU A 42 6.31 -2.83 0.89
C LEU A 42 5.56 -4.01 0.29
N LEU A 43 4.46 -4.41 0.91
CA LEU A 43 3.67 -5.55 0.46
C LEU A 43 2.19 -5.23 0.59
N GLY A 44 1.41 -5.75 -0.33
CA GLY A 44 -0.03 -5.65 -0.21
C GLY A 44 -0.78 -6.04 -1.47
N THR A 45 -2.01 -5.55 -1.54
CA THR A 45 -2.94 -5.93 -2.60
C THR A 45 -3.65 -4.71 -3.17
N ILE A 46 -4.01 -4.82 -4.43
CA ILE A 46 -5.00 -4.00 -5.09
C ILE A 46 -6.24 -4.88 -5.29
N ASP A 47 -7.38 -4.37 -4.93
CA ASP A 47 -8.67 -5.01 -5.14
C ASP A 47 -9.75 -3.94 -5.26
N THR A 48 -11.01 -4.29 -5.03
CA THR A 48 -12.11 -3.34 -5.18
C THR A 48 -13.02 -3.34 -3.95
N MET A 49 -13.64 -2.21 -3.72
CA MET A 49 -14.72 -2.05 -2.75
C MET A 49 -15.79 -1.18 -3.39
N ASP A 50 -17.02 -1.66 -3.44
CA ASP A 50 -18.12 -1.01 -4.16
C ASP A 50 -17.76 -0.74 -5.64
N GLY A 51 -17.01 -1.65 -6.25
CA GLY A 51 -16.54 -1.52 -7.63
C GLY A 51 -15.43 -0.51 -7.84
N GLN A 52 -14.94 0.13 -6.79
CA GLN A 52 -13.90 1.15 -6.86
C GLN A 52 -12.55 0.61 -6.42
N PHE A 53 -11.48 1.25 -6.90
CA PHE A 53 -10.12 0.92 -6.50
C PHE A 53 -9.99 0.92 -4.97
N TYR A 54 -9.38 -0.13 -4.47
CA TYR A 54 -8.99 -0.24 -3.07
C TYR A 54 -7.58 -0.84 -3.00
N CYS A 55 -6.73 -0.29 -2.16
CA CYS A 55 -5.44 -0.92 -1.91
C CYS A 55 -5.19 -1.06 -0.41
N HIS A 56 -4.55 -2.14 -0.06
CA HIS A 56 -4.18 -2.46 1.30
C HIS A 56 -2.69 -2.77 1.32
N LEU A 57 -1.90 -1.83 1.81
CA LEU A 57 -0.45 -1.92 1.80
C LEU A 57 0.09 -1.83 3.22
N HIS A 58 1.08 -2.65 3.51
CA HIS A 58 1.89 -2.55 4.71
C HIS A 58 3.32 -2.23 4.33
N LEU A 59 3.98 -1.46 5.16
CA LEU A 59 5.32 -0.96 4.88
C LEU A 59 6.19 -1.09 6.12
N ASN A 60 7.44 -1.46 5.91
CA ASN A 60 8.52 -1.27 6.86
C ASN A 60 9.57 -0.37 6.23
N ALA A 61 10.04 0.59 7.00
CA ALA A 61 11.06 1.53 6.57
C ALA A 61 12.00 1.84 7.72
N ALA A 62 13.25 2.11 7.41
CA ALA A 62 14.26 2.39 8.42
C ALA A 62 15.06 3.63 8.06
N GLU A 63 15.48 4.38 9.08
CA GLU A 63 16.47 5.43 8.93
C GLU A 63 17.87 4.86 8.90
N GLN A 64 18.90 5.74 8.87
CA GLN A 64 20.31 5.34 8.79
C GLN A 64 20.79 4.55 10.01
N ASP A 65 20.07 4.63 11.13
CA ASP A 65 20.38 3.86 12.33
C ASP A 65 19.83 2.42 12.29
N ASP A 66 19.25 2.04 11.16
CA ASP A 66 18.69 0.71 10.90
C ASP A 66 17.52 0.31 11.81
N ARG A 67 16.94 1.27 12.53
CA ARG A 67 15.75 0.98 13.34
C ARG A 67 14.50 1.07 12.49
N PRO A 68 13.79 -0.05 12.27
CA PRO A 68 12.60 -0.05 11.43
C PRO A 68 11.38 0.47 12.18
N VAL A 69 10.50 1.10 11.40
CA VAL A 69 9.12 1.35 11.79
C VAL A 69 8.24 0.68 10.74
N GLY A 70 7.07 0.23 11.12
CA GLY A 70 6.22 -0.47 10.17
C GLY A 70 4.77 -0.52 10.59
N GLY A 71 3.91 -0.75 9.61
CA GLY A 71 2.49 -0.88 9.82
C GLY A 71 1.68 -0.60 8.56
N HIS A 72 0.40 -0.33 8.77
CA HIS A 72 -0.55 -0.05 7.71
C HIS A 72 -0.25 1.31 7.08
N LEU A 73 0.03 1.31 5.77
CA LEU A 73 0.38 2.52 5.03
C LEU A 73 -0.87 3.27 4.58
N THR A 74 -0.93 4.56 4.91
CA THR A 74 -2.00 5.43 4.43
C THR A 74 -1.50 6.43 3.39
N ARG A 75 -0.26 6.87 3.51
CA ARG A 75 0.32 7.83 2.56
C ARG A 75 1.85 7.73 2.60
N ALA A 76 2.48 7.91 1.45
CA ALA A 76 3.94 7.98 1.36
C ALA A 76 4.34 8.94 0.24
N VAL A 77 5.44 9.64 0.45
CA VAL A 77 6.07 10.49 -0.56
C VAL A 77 7.46 9.95 -0.86
N ILE A 78 7.64 9.55 -2.10
CA ILE A 78 8.93 9.02 -2.58
C ILE A 78 9.96 10.14 -2.60
N ARG A 79 11.16 9.84 -2.12
CA ARG A 79 12.23 10.82 -2.04
C ARG A 79 13.17 10.77 -3.24
N VAL A 80 13.76 9.65 -3.51
CA VAL A 80 14.71 9.49 -4.63
C VAL A 80 14.11 8.58 -5.68
N THR A 81 13.76 7.37 -5.26
CA THR A 81 13.19 6.36 -6.15
C THR A 81 12.19 5.51 -5.38
N GLY A 82 11.19 5.04 -6.12
CA GLY A 82 10.27 4.02 -5.65
C GLY A 82 10.13 2.99 -6.75
N GLU A 83 10.42 1.75 -6.41
CA GLU A 83 10.38 0.63 -7.34
C GLU A 83 9.31 -0.34 -6.88
N LEU A 84 8.22 -0.41 -7.64
CA LEU A 84 7.08 -1.27 -7.31
C LEU A 84 6.88 -2.30 -8.41
N ILE A 85 6.66 -3.54 -7.99
CA ILE A 85 6.22 -4.60 -8.87
C ILE A 85 4.76 -4.83 -8.59
N VAL A 86 3.94 -4.73 -9.62
CA VAL A 86 2.50 -4.98 -9.54
C VAL A 86 2.22 -6.22 -10.36
N ARG A 87 1.86 -7.31 -9.67
CA ARG A 87 1.51 -8.56 -10.34
C ARG A 87 0.01 -8.65 -10.47
N VAL A 88 -0.47 -8.51 -11.70
CA VAL A 88 -1.90 -8.60 -12.00
C VAL A 88 -2.35 -10.06 -11.90
N LEU A 89 -3.45 -10.30 -11.21
CA LEU A 89 -4.04 -11.61 -11.04
C LEU A 89 -5.38 -11.68 -11.75
N ASP A 90 -5.70 -12.87 -12.25
CA ASP A 90 -7.02 -13.11 -12.85
C ASP A 90 -8.06 -13.20 -11.74
N GLY A 91 -9.25 -12.67 -12.03
CA GLY A 91 -10.37 -12.71 -11.11
C GLY A 91 -10.65 -11.36 -10.48
N GLN A 92 -11.55 -11.39 -9.51
CA GLN A 92 -11.99 -10.20 -8.81
C GLN A 92 -12.28 -10.55 -7.35
N VAL A 93 -11.79 -9.72 -6.46
CA VAL A 93 -12.07 -9.84 -5.03
C VAL A 93 -12.66 -8.52 -4.57
N GLU A 94 -13.85 -8.57 -4.00
CA GLU A 94 -14.54 -7.41 -3.49
C GLU A 94 -14.39 -7.35 -1.98
N ARG A 95 -14.23 -6.13 -1.44
CA ARG A 95 -14.21 -5.91 -0.01
C ARG A 95 -15.56 -5.45 0.47
N ALA A 96 -15.85 -5.83 1.71
CA ALA A 96 -17.04 -5.35 2.41
C ALA A 96 -16.67 -5.04 3.87
N MET A 97 -17.35 -4.06 4.44
CA MET A 97 -17.20 -3.73 5.85
C MET A 97 -17.80 -4.85 6.69
N ASP A 98 -16.96 -5.48 7.52
CA ASP A 98 -17.42 -6.45 8.50
C ASP A 98 -17.95 -5.68 9.73
N PRO A 99 -19.23 -5.86 10.10
CA PRO A 99 -19.83 -5.07 11.18
C PRO A 99 -19.34 -5.45 12.57
N VAL A 100 -18.78 -6.64 12.73
CA VAL A 100 -18.26 -7.10 14.04
C VAL A 100 -16.83 -6.62 14.23
N ILE A 101 -15.98 -6.87 13.24
CA ILE A 101 -14.55 -6.52 13.28
C ILE A 101 -14.34 -5.04 12.97
N GLN A 102 -15.27 -4.42 12.25
CA GLN A 102 -15.21 -3.02 11.80
C GLN A 102 -14.02 -2.75 10.91
N ARG A 103 -13.79 -3.64 9.94
CA ARG A 103 -12.74 -3.54 8.93
C ARG A 103 -13.28 -3.94 7.57
N ASN A 104 -12.66 -3.40 6.54
CA ASN A 104 -12.96 -3.75 5.16
C ASN A 104 -12.22 -5.05 4.82
N LEU A 105 -12.92 -6.15 4.84
CA LEU A 105 -12.37 -7.48 4.63
C LEU A 105 -12.74 -8.01 3.24
N TRP A 106 -11.94 -8.92 2.72
CA TRP A 106 -12.30 -9.67 1.53
C TRP A 106 -13.59 -10.42 1.78
N HIS A 107 -14.49 -10.29 0.83
CA HIS A 107 -15.80 -10.94 0.88
C HIS A 107 -15.93 -11.92 -0.29
N PHE A 108 -16.19 -13.17 0.04
CA PHE A 108 -16.33 -14.25 -0.94
C PHE A 108 -17.74 -14.78 -1.00
#